data_fc7dbd7c94abf34a7028bb2f4841e212
#
_entry.id   fc7dbd7c94abf34a7028bb2f4841e212
#
_cell.length_a   1.000
_cell.length_b   1.000
_cell.length_c   1.000
_cell.angle_alpha   90.00
_cell.angle_beta   90.00
_cell.angle_gamma   90.00
#
_symmetry.space_group_name_H-M   'P 1'
#
loop_
_entity.id
_entity.type
_entity.pdbx_description
1 polymer ?
#
loop_
_entity_poly.entity_id
_entity_poly.type
_entity_poly.pdbx_seq_one_letter_code
_entity_poly.pdbx_strand_id
1 'polypeptide(L)'
;MTRPFDAIFADAAARKGGPAALDALLAETPSRPPSEIAATPDDRVLAEMARRIFNAGFSSKVIAAKWPAFESAFEGFDPHACAFMPDEKLEALLADPGIVRNGAKIKAVQANARMVVDLAAEQGSAAGVIARWPDADYVGLLELLKTRGSHLGGDSGMRVLRALGKPAFITTKDMVAALIRESVVAKAPSSKRDFAAVQDAFNGWSAQSGRDFTAISRTLALTVGA
;
A
#
# COMPACT_ATOMS: atom_id res chain seq x y z
N MET A 1 18.68 3.17 20.98
CA MET A 1 18.65 4.28 20.01
C MET A 1 18.83 3.67 18.64
N THR A 2 17.94 3.95 17.69
CA THR A 2 18.12 3.56 16.28
C THR A 2 19.33 4.26 15.68
N ARG A 3 20.03 3.60 14.74
CA ARG A 3 21.17 4.24 14.06
C ARG A 3 20.71 5.46 13.26
N PRO A 4 21.60 6.48 13.06
CA PRO A 4 21.33 7.59 12.15
C PRO A 4 21.04 7.09 10.73
N PHE A 5 20.12 7.75 10.01
CA PHE A 5 19.74 7.31 8.67
C PHE A 5 20.89 7.34 7.68
N ASP A 6 21.82 8.31 7.79
CA ASP A 6 22.99 8.41 6.91
C ASP A 6 23.86 7.16 6.96
N ALA A 7 24.03 6.53 8.14
CA ALA A 7 24.77 5.28 8.27
C ALA A 7 24.04 4.10 7.60
N ILE A 8 22.71 4.07 7.69
CA ILE A 8 21.86 3.06 7.02
C ILE A 8 21.93 3.26 5.49
N PHE A 9 21.86 4.51 5.04
CA PHE A 9 21.99 4.86 3.63
C PHE A 9 23.38 4.46 3.07
N ALA A 10 24.45 4.73 3.82
CA ALA A 10 25.82 4.35 3.43
C ALA A 10 25.96 2.83 3.26
N ASP A 11 25.37 2.03 4.17
CA ASP A 11 25.37 0.56 4.06
C ASP A 11 24.65 0.10 2.78
N ALA A 12 23.49 0.67 2.46
CA ALA A 12 22.75 0.36 1.25
C ALA A 12 23.53 0.80 -0.01
N ALA A 13 24.12 1.98 0.02
CA ALA A 13 24.91 2.54 -1.08
C ALA A 13 26.13 1.66 -1.38
N ALA A 14 26.87 1.22 -0.35
CA ALA A 14 28.00 0.33 -0.52
C ALA A 14 27.63 -0.99 -1.23
N ARG A 15 26.41 -1.50 -1.00
CA ARG A 15 25.90 -2.73 -1.63
C ARG A 15 25.39 -2.51 -3.07
N LYS A 16 25.03 -1.28 -3.44
CA LYS A 16 24.37 -0.97 -4.72
C LYS A 16 25.23 -0.13 -5.67
N GLY A 17 26.53 -0.04 -5.44
CA GLY A 17 27.46 0.63 -6.34
C GLY A 17 27.66 2.12 -6.04
N GLY A 18 27.33 2.54 -4.84
CA GLY A 18 27.54 3.91 -4.36
C GLY A 18 26.27 4.74 -4.22
N PRO A 19 26.40 5.95 -3.64
CA PRO A 19 25.23 6.81 -3.36
C PRO A 19 24.40 7.15 -4.60
N ALA A 20 25.03 7.52 -5.71
CA ALA A 20 24.34 7.87 -6.94
C ALA A 20 23.55 6.69 -7.54
N ALA A 21 24.11 5.48 -7.49
CA ALA A 21 23.43 4.27 -7.96
C ALA A 21 22.23 3.93 -7.07
N LEU A 22 22.37 4.08 -5.75
CA LEU A 22 21.27 3.90 -4.83
C LEU A 22 20.15 4.92 -5.07
N ASP A 23 20.48 6.20 -5.24
CA ASP A 23 19.50 7.26 -5.52
C ASP A 23 18.75 6.98 -6.84
N ALA A 24 19.44 6.52 -7.87
CA ALA A 24 18.79 6.11 -9.13
C ALA A 24 17.78 4.96 -8.91
N LEU A 25 18.15 3.94 -8.12
CA LEU A 25 17.25 2.85 -7.75
C LEU A 25 16.02 3.36 -6.95
N LEU A 26 16.21 4.28 -6.03
CA LEU A 26 15.12 4.84 -5.23
C LEU A 26 14.16 5.65 -6.11
N ALA A 27 14.67 6.37 -7.10
CA ALA A 27 13.90 7.18 -8.04
C ALA A 27 12.98 6.37 -8.98
N GLU A 28 13.18 5.05 -9.12
CA GLU A 28 12.28 4.17 -9.90
C GLU A 28 10.88 4.04 -9.31
N THR A 29 10.71 4.36 -8.03
CA THR A 29 9.42 4.27 -7.34
C THR A 29 9.22 5.51 -6.48
N PRO A 30 9.00 6.68 -7.09
CA PRO A 30 8.82 7.93 -6.36
C PRO A 30 7.46 7.94 -5.66
N SER A 31 7.40 8.62 -4.52
CA SER A 31 6.12 9.07 -3.99
C SER A 31 5.57 10.21 -4.84
N ARG A 32 4.24 10.36 -4.85
CA ARG A 32 3.56 11.43 -5.61
C ARG A 32 3.23 12.59 -4.67
N PRO A 33 3.22 13.83 -5.19
CA PRO A 33 2.71 14.98 -4.44
C PRO A 33 1.27 14.73 -3.96
N PRO A 34 0.86 15.25 -2.78
CA PRO A 34 -0.51 15.11 -2.29
C PRO A 34 -1.58 15.57 -3.27
N SER A 35 -1.31 16.62 -4.05
CA SER A 35 -2.22 17.12 -5.09
C SER A 35 -2.49 16.08 -6.20
N GLU A 36 -1.47 15.34 -6.61
CA GLU A 36 -1.61 14.29 -7.61
C GLU A 36 -2.34 13.06 -7.06
N ILE A 37 -2.09 12.71 -5.80
CA ILE A 37 -2.81 11.62 -5.13
C ILE A 37 -4.29 11.99 -5.02
N ALA A 38 -4.60 13.22 -4.58
CA ALA A 38 -5.96 13.72 -4.43
C ALA A 38 -6.73 13.81 -5.77
N ALA A 39 -6.02 13.98 -6.88
CA ALA A 39 -6.60 14.00 -8.22
C ALA A 39 -6.87 12.59 -8.79
N THR A 40 -6.48 11.52 -8.07
CA THR A 40 -6.78 10.15 -8.51
C THR A 40 -8.29 9.90 -8.39
N PRO A 41 -8.99 9.50 -9.47
CA PRO A 41 -10.41 9.18 -9.40
C PRO A 41 -10.68 8.00 -8.45
N ASP A 42 -11.80 8.02 -7.75
CA ASP A 42 -12.13 7.01 -6.73
C ASP A 42 -12.35 5.61 -7.32
N ASP A 43 -12.75 5.50 -8.57
CA ASP A 43 -12.77 4.23 -9.31
C ASP A 43 -11.37 3.64 -9.47
N ARG A 44 -10.35 4.47 -9.68
CA ARG A 44 -8.95 4.04 -9.75
C ARG A 44 -8.39 3.67 -8.39
N VAL A 45 -8.84 4.33 -7.32
CA VAL A 45 -8.53 3.92 -5.93
C VAL A 45 -9.09 2.53 -5.66
N LEU A 46 -10.36 2.29 -6.00
CA LEU A 46 -11.01 0.98 -5.83
C LEU A 46 -10.35 -0.10 -6.70
N ALA A 47 -10.03 0.21 -7.95
CA ALA A 47 -9.31 -0.69 -8.84
C ALA A 47 -7.95 -1.12 -8.28
N GLU A 48 -7.18 -0.18 -7.70
CA GLU A 48 -5.90 -0.51 -7.09
C GLU A 48 -6.07 -1.36 -5.82
N MET A 49 -7.08 -1.09 -4.98
CA MET A 49 -7.43 -1.96 -3.85
C MET A 49 -7.73 -3.38 -4.34
N ALA A 50 -8.60 -3.54 -5.34
CA ALA A 50 -8.94 -4.82 -5.93
C ALA A 50 -7.68 -5.54 -6.47
N ARG A 51 -6.82 -4.83 -7.21
CA ARG A 51 -5.58 -5.37 -7.77
C ARG A 51 -4.68 -5.95 -6.69
N ARG A 52 -4.48 -5.25 -5.58
CA ARG A 52 -3.63 -5.74 -4.48
C ARG A 52 -4.26 -6.93 -3.75
N ILE A 53 -5.57 -6.90 -3.55
CA ILE A 53 -6.31 -8.01 -2.93
C ILE A 53 -6.20 -9.26 -3.80
N PHE A 54 -6.40 -9.14 -5.12
CA PHE A 54 -6.31 -10.29 -6.02
C PHE A 54 -4.88 -10.79 -6.22
N ASN A 55 -3.86 -9.91 -6.18
CA ASN A 55 -2.46 -10.31 -6.22
C ASN A 55 -2.02 -11.11 -4.97
N ALA A 56 -2.66 -10.92 -3.82
CA ALA A 56 -2.33 -11.69 -2.63
C ALA A 56 -2.64 -13.19 -2.85
N GLY A 57 -1.61 -14.04 -2.84
CA GLY A 57 -1.72 -15.49 -3.07
C GLY A 57 -1.87 -15.92 -4.54
N PHE A 58 -1.72 -15.00 -5.50
CA PHE A 58 -1.71 -15.29 -6.93
C PHE A 58 -0.50 -14.66 -7.61
N SER A 59 -0.13 -15.19 -8.77
CA SER A 59 0.91 -14.57 -9.61
C SER A 59 0.42 -13.23 -10.14
N SER A 60 1.22 -12.17 -9.94
CA SER A 60 0.92 -10.84 -10.49
C SER A 60 0.79 -10.83 -12.01
N LYS A 61 1.52 -11.72 -12.71
CA LYS A 61 1.40 -11.90 -14.17
C LYS A 61 0.01 -12.42 -14.56
N VAL A 62 -0.55 -13.36 -13.80
CA VAL A 62 -1.90 -13.89 -14.06
C VAL A 62 -2.95 -12.80 -13.83
N ILE A 63 -2.84 -12.05 -12.75
CA ILE A 63 -3.78 -10.94 -12.48
C ILE A 63 -3.66 -9.87 -13.55
N ALA A 64 -2.45 -9.49 -13.96
CA ALA A 64 -2.22 -8.50 -15.02
C ALA A 64 -2.83 -8.95 -16.36
N ALA A 65 -2.66 -10.21 -16.76
CA ALA A 65 -3.24 -10.75 -17.99
C ALA A 65 -4.78 -10.76 -17.98
N LYS A 66 -5.39 -10.96 -16.80
CA LYS A 66 -6.86 -10.96 -16.62
C LYS A 66 -7.44 -9.57 -16.35
N TRP A 67 -6.61 -8.54 -16.19
CA TRP A 67 -7.07 -7.24 -15.72
C TRP A 67 -8.15 -6.59 -16.60
N PRO A 68 -8.09 -6.66 -17.94
CA PRO A 68 -9.19 -6.16 -18.77
C PRO A 68 -10.55 -6.82 -18.48
N ALA A 69 -10.55 -8.12 -18.15
CA ALA A 69 -11.77 -8.81 -17.77
C ALA A 69 -12.26 -8.35 -16.37
N PHE A 70 -11.36 -8.06 -15.43
CA PHE A 70 -11.72 -7.45 -14.14
C PHE A 70 -12.36 -6.06 -14.34
N GLU A 71 -11.76 -5.20 -15.18
CA GLU A 71 -12.33 -3.87 -15.48
C GLU A 71 -13.75 -3.99 -16.04
N SER A 72 -13.99 -4.91 -16.98
CA SER A 72 -15.32 -5.16 -17.54
C SER A 72 -16.29 -5.75 -16.48
N ALA A 73 -15.85 -6.76 -15.74
CA ALA A 73 -16.68 -7.48 -14.77
C ALA A 73 -17.17 -6.58 -13.62
N PHE A 74 -16.32 -5.63 -13.19
CA PHE A 74 -16.60 -4.67 -12.13
C PHE A 74 -16.98 -3.27 -12.66
N GLU A 75 -17.40 -3.16 -13.92
CA GLU A 75 -17.93 -1.91 -14.52
C GLU A 75 -16.98 -0.72 -14.37
N GLY A 76 -15.68 -0.95 -14.71
CA GLY A 76 -14.62 0.03 -14.55
C GLY A 76 -14.28 0.35 -13.10
N PHE A 77 -14.73 -0.47 -12.15
CA PHE A 77 -14.62 -0.25 -10.71
C PHE A 77 -15.36 1.02 -10.26
N ASP A 78 -16.46 1.38 -10.92
CA ASP A 78 -17.34 2.44 -10.43
C ASP A 78 -17.74 2.16 -8.97
N PRO A 79 -17.43 3.08 -8.01
CA PRO A 79 -17.66 2.81 -6.59
C PRO A 79 -19.13 2.58 -6.25
N HIS A 80 -20.06 3.29 -6.89
CA HIS A 80 -21.49 3.11 -6.62
C HIS A 80 -22.01 1.79 -7.21
N ALA A 81 -21.67 1.47 -8.46
CA ALA A 81 -22.04 0.21 -9.07
C ALA A 81 -21.50 -0.98 -8.27
N CYS A 82 -20.24 -0.92 -7.83
CA CYS A 82 -19.63 -1.96 -7.01
C CYS A 82 -20.22 -2.03 -5.58
N ALA A 83 -20.50 -0.90 -4.93
CA ALA A 83 -21.03 -0.86 -3.55
C ALA A 83 -22.43 -1.46 -3.44
N PHE A 84 -23.27 -1.20 -4.41
CA PHE A 84 -24.69 -1.61 -4.44
C PHE A 84 -24.95 -2.77 -5.39
N MET A 85 -23.92 -3.55 -5.71
CA MET A 85 -23.99 -4.72 -6.58
C MET A 85 -25.04 -5.71 -6.06
N PRO A 86 -26.04 -6.12 -6.88
CA PRO A 86 -27.08 -7.08 -6.46
C PRO A 86 -26.50 -8.52 -6.38
N ASP A 87 -27.22 -9.40 -5.68
CA ASP A 87 -26.76 -10.77 -5.45
C ASP A 87 -26.59 -11.54 -6.76
N GLU A 88 -27.46 -11.32 -7.76
CA GLU A 88 -27.35 -11.95 -9.09
C GLU A 88 -26.04 -11.56 -9.80
N LYS A 89 -25.56 -10.34 -9.61
CA LYS A 89 -24.28 -9.89 -10.15
C LYS A 89 -23.12 -10.58 -9.42
N LEU A 90 -23.23 -10.74 -8.09
CA LEU A 90 -22.22 -11.47 -7.31
C LEU A 90 -22.13 -12.92 -7.76
N GLU A 91 -23.25 -13.58 -8.01
CA GLU A 91 -23.31 -14.95 -8.54
C GLU A 91 -22.68 -15.05 -9.94
N ALA A 92 -22.98 -14.09 -10.82
CA ALA A 92 -22.38 -14.01 -12.15
C ALA A 92 -20.84 -13.85 -12.07
N LEU A 93 -20.32 -13.02 -11.17
CA LEU A 93 -18.87 -12.87 -10.96
C LEU A 93 -18.22 -14.16 -10.45
N LEU A 94 -18.90 -14.92 -9.61
CA LEU A 94 -18.42 -16.23 -9.12
C LEU A 94 -18.36 -17.29 -10.22
N ALA A 95 -19.18 -17.15 -11.26
CA ALA A 95 -19.22 -18.03 -12.42
C ALA A 95 -18.28 -17.56 -13.56
N ASP A 96 -17.82 -16.30 -13.57
CA ASP A 96 -17.03 -15.71 -14.66
C ASP A 96 -15.61 -16.32 -14.75
N PRO A 97 -15.26 -17.05 -15.82
CA PRO A 97 -13.92 -17.58 -16.01
C PRO A 97 -12.88 -16.50 -16.41
N GLY A 98 -13.33 -15.32 -16.80
CA GLY A 98 -12.48 -14.17 -17.15
C GLY A 98 -11.70 -13.64 -15.96
N ILE A 99 -12.27 -13.73 -14.75
CA ILE A 99 -11.66 -13.26 -13.52
C ILE A 99 -11.20 -14.41 -12.61
N VAL A 100 -10.57 -14.07 -11.48
CA VAL A 100 -10.27 -15.05 -10.43
C VAL A 100 -11.52 -15.25 -9.56
N ARG A 101 -12.12 -16.43 -9.63
CA ARG A 101 -13.37 -16.82 -8.94
C ARG A 101 -13.13 -17.10 -7.44
N ASN A 102 -12.81 -16.06 -6.69
CA ASN A 102 -12.63 -16.12 -5.23
C ASN A 102 -13.70 -15.27 -4.56
N GLY A 103 -14.70 -15.92 -3.98
CA GLY A 103 -15.87 -15.24 -3.41
C GLY A 103 -15.53 -14.25 -2.29
N ALA A 104 -14.56 -14.57 -1.43
CA ALA A 104 -14.13 -13.65 -0.38
C ALA A 104 -13.52 -12.36 -0.96
N LYS A 105 -12.71 -12.49 -2.02
CA LYS A 105 -12.08 -11.32 -2.69
C LYS A 105 -13.10 -10.52 -3.50
N ILE A 106 -14.05 -11.17 -4.16
CA ILE A 106 -15.14 -10.50 -4.89
C ILE A 106 -15.99 -9.69 -3.90
N LYS A 107 -16.40 -10.27 -2.77
CA LYS A 107 -17.12 -9.55 -1.70
C LYS A 107 -16.28 -8.44 -1.07
N ALA A 108 -14.95 -8.60 -1.01
CA ALA A 108 -14.07 -7.55 -0.53
C ALA A 108 -14.08 -6.32 -1.46
N VAL A 109 -14.19 -6.48 -2.78
CA VAL A 109 -14.36 -5.35 -3.70
C VAL A 109 -15.63 -4.57 -3.37
N GLN A 110 -16.76 -5.25 -3.16
CA GLN A 110 -18.02 -4.61 -2.79
C GLN A 110 -17.90 -3.85 -1.44
N ALA A 111 -17.30 -4.47 -0.44
CA ALA A 111 -17.10 -3.84 0.87
C ALA A 111 -16.18 -2.60 0.78
N ASN A 112 -15.10 -2.68 0.00
CA ASN A 112 -14.21 -1.56 -0.22
C ASN A 112 -14.85 -0.45 -1.06
N ALA A 113 -15.71 -0.78 -2.00
CA ALA A 113 -16.51 0.19 -2.75
C ALA A 113 -17.41 1.00 -1.82
N ARG A 114 -18.08 0.33 -0.85
CA ARG A 114 -18.87 1.04 0.18
C ARG A 114 -18.01 1.99 1.00
N MET A 115 -16.83 1.54 1.44
CA MET A 115 -15.89 2.42 2.14
C MET A 115 -15.47 3.63 1.29
N VAL A 116 -15.21 3.43 0.00
CA VAL A 116 -14.86 4.55 -0.92
C VAL A 116 -16.00 5.54 -1.05
N VAL A 117 -17.24 5.06 -1.23
CA VAL A 117 -18.45 5.91 -1.28
C VAL A 117 -18.63 6.69 0.02
N ASP A 118 -18.48 6.03 1.17
CA ASP A 118 -18.60 6.67 2.49
C ASP A 118 -17.54 7.75 2.69
N LEU A 119 -16.27 7.45 2.34
CA LEU A 119 -15.19 8.43 2.43
C LEU A 119 -15.40 9.61 1.49
N ALA A 120 -15.94 9.38 0.29
CA ALA A 120 -16.29 10.44 -0.63
C ALA A 120 -17.40 11.34 -0.08
N ALA A 121 -18.44 10.76 0.51
CA ALA A 121 -19.53 11.50 1.14
C ALA A 121 -19.06 12.31 2.37
N GLU A 122 -18.17 11.75 3.19
CA GLU A 122 -17.67 12.40 4.40
C GLU A 122 -16.63 13.48 4.12
N GLN A 123 -15.76 13.28 3.11
CA GLN A 123 -14.51 14.02 2.94
C GLN A 123 -14.24 14.50 1.51
N GLY A 124 -15.19 14.32 0.59
CA GLY A 124 -15.12 14.72 -0.82
C GLY A 124 -14.56 13.65 -1.76
N SER A 125 -13.55 12.88 -1.36
CA SER A 125 -13.06 11.70 -2.12
C SER A 125 -12.21 10.81 -1.24
N ALA A 126 -12.15 9.51 -1.54
CA ALA A 126 -11.24 8.58 -0.85
C ALA A 126 -9.77 8.91 -1.14
N ALA A 127 -9.45 9.29 -2.38
CA ALA A 127 -8.11 9.76 -2.75
C ALA A 127 -7.70 11.00 -1.97
N GLY A 128 -8.62 11.95 -1.77
CA GLY A 128 -8.41 13.15 -0.96
C GLY A 128 -8.12 12.84 0.50
N VAL A 129 -8.79 11.85 1.10
CA VAL A 129 -8.49 11.37 2.46
C VAL A 129 -7.06 10.84 2.53
N ILE A 130 -6.68 9.95 1.61
CA ILE A 130 -5.34 9.36 1.55
C ILE A 130 -4.27 10.45 1.38
N ALA A 131 -4.51 11.41 0.48
CA ALA A 131 -3.58 12.50 0.19
C ALA A 131 -3.32 13.41 1.40
N ARG A 132 -4.39 13.81 2.10
CA ARG A 132 -4.32 14.73 3.25
C ARG A 132 -3.86 14.06 4.55
N TRP A 133 -3.88 12.72 4.62
CA TRP A 133 -3.45 12.04 5.84
C TRP A 133 -1.98 12.31 6.14
N PRO A 134 -1.61 12.73 7.35
CA PRO A 134 -0.23 13.05 7.69
C PRO A 134 0.67 11.80 7.55
N ASP A 135 1.83 11.94 6.90
CA ASP A 135 2.79 10.84 6.82
C ASP A 135 3.27 10.42 8.22
N ALA A 136 3.38 11.39 9.13
CA ALA A 136 3.73 11.15 10.53
C ALA A 136 2.73 10.25 11.29
N ASP A 137 1.54 10.01 10.73
CA ASP A 137 0.51 9.09 11.24
C ASP A 137 0.11 8.06 10.17
N TYR A 138 1.07 7.55 9.41
CA TYR A 138 0.82 6.52 8.38
C TYR A 138 0.16 5.26 8.95
N VAL A 139 0.50 4.87 10.19
CA VAL A 139 -0.10 3.73 10.88
C VAL A 139 -1.59 3.97 11.17
N GLY A 140 -2.01 5.20 11.46
CA GLY A 140 -3.42 5.56 11.58
C GLY A 140 -4.19 5.38 10.27
N LEU A 141 -3.58 5.72 9.12
CA LEU A 141 -4.17 5.46 7.81
C LEU A 141 -4.29 3.95 7.53
N LEU A 142 -3.31 3.15 7.92
CA LEU A 142 -3.40 1.68 7.81
C LEU A 142 -4.53 1.10 8.69
N GLU A 143 -4.72 1.64 9.89
CA GLU A 143 -5.81 1.21 10.77
C GLU A 143 -7.19 1.61 10.19
N LEU A 144 -7.32 2.78 9.56
CA LEU A 144 -8.54 3.18 8.84
C LEU A 144 -8.85 2.17 7.73
N LEU A 145 -7.88 1.86 6.87
CA LEU A 145 -8.08 0.89 5.78
C LEU A 145 -8.43 -0.50 6.29
N LYS A 146 -7.82 -0.93 7.40
CA LYS A 146 -8.06 -2.23 8.01
C LYS A 146 -9.44 -2.33 8.65
N THR A 147 -9.92 -1.26 9.30
CA THR A 147 -11.17 -1.27 10.06
C THR A 147 -12.39 -0.99 9.21
N ARG A 148 -12.27 -0.11 8.22
CA ARG A 148 -13.38 0.26 7.33
C ARG A 148 -13.39 -0.56 6.03
N GLY A 149 -12.25 -1.09 5.62
CA GLY A 149 -12.11 -1.90 4.41
C GLY A 149 -12.10 -3.40 4.69
N SER A 150 -12.05 -4.17 3.62
CA SER A 150 -11.96 -5.64 3.64
C SER A 150 -10.69 -6.09 2.92
N HIS A 151 -9.93 -7.02 3.53
CA HIS A 151 -8.65 -7.52 2.99
C HIS A 151 -7.57 -6.44 2.78
N LEU A 152 -7.71 -5.28 3.42
CA LEU A 152 -6.75 -4.16 3.38
C LEU A 152 -5.85 -4.08 4.63
N GLY A 153 -5.91 -5.06 5.51
CA GLY A 153 -4.97 -5.18 6.63
C GLY A 153 -3.59 -5.66 6.18
N GLY A 154 -2.57 -5.40 7.01
CA GLY A 154 -1.19 -5.83 6.76
C GLY A 154 -0.62 -5.28 5.45
N ASP A 155 0.13 -6.13 4.74
CA ASP A 155 0.84 -5.75 3.51
C ASP A 155 -0.08 -5.24 2.39
N SER A 156 -1.33 -5.69 2.33
CA SER A 156 -2.25 -5.28 1.25
C SER A 156 -2.53 -3.78 1.28
N GLY A 157 -2.88 -3.23 2.44
CA GLY A 157 -3.10 -1.79 2.59
C GLY A 157 -1.83 -0.97 2.32
N MET A 158 -0.68 -1.41 2.84
CA MET A 158 0.61 -0.76 2.58
C MET A 158 0.93 -0.70 1.08
N ARG A 159 0.68 -1.79 0.35
CA ARG A 159 0.90 -1.87 -1.10
C ARG A 159 -0.07 -1.00 -1.88
N VAL A 160 -1.33 -0.92 -1.47
CA VAL A 160 -2.32 0.01 -2.05
C VAL A 160 -1.82 1.46 -1.91
N LEU A 161 -1.48 1.87 -0.70
CA LEU A 161 -1.03 3.25 -0.44
C LEU A 161 0.21 3.61 -1.25
N ARG A 162 1.22 2.72 -1.29
CA ARG A 162 2.42 2.94 -2.11
C ARG A 162 2.10 3.02 -3.60
N ALA A 163 1.20 2.19 -4.11
CA ALA A 163 0.83 2.20 -5.52
C ALA A 163 0.06 3.46 -5.92
N LEU A 164 -0.71 4.03 -4.99
CA LEU A 164 -1.37 5.34 -5.16
C LEU A 164 -0.39 6.51 -5.05
N GLY A 165 0.88 6.25 -4.69
CA GLY A 165 1.92 7.24 -4.55
C GLY A 165 2.07 7.84 -3.15
N LYS A 166 1.32 7.36 -2.15
CA LYS A 166 1.49 7.79 -0.75
C LYS A 166 2.85 7.37 -0.24
N PRO A 167 3.62 8.27 0.42
CA PRO A 167 4.82 7.87 1.15
C PRO A 167 4.51 6.72 2.12
N ALA A 168 5.14 5.56 1.91
CA ALA A 168 4.72 4.35 2.59
C ALA A 168 5.89 3.42 2.91
N PHE A 169 5.87 2.78 4.06
CA PHE A 169 6.69 1.59 4.29
C PHE A 169 5.86 0.32 4.01
N ILE A 170 6.53 -0.77 3.64
CA ILE A 170 5.91 -2.09 3.48
C ILE A 170 6.75 -3.08 4.27
N THR A 171 6.11 -3.88 5.12
CA THR A 171 6.77 -4.87 5.99
C THR A 171 7.20 -6.13 5.22
N THR A 172 7.97 -5.94 4.14
CA THR A 172 8.57 -7.06 3.41
C THR A 172 9.57 -7.81 4.30
N LYS A 173 9.92 -9.04 3.93
CA LYS A 173 10.88 -9.86 4.67
C LYS A 173 12.21 -9.11 4.93
N ASP A 174 12.74 -8.45 3.89
CA ASP A 174 14.02 -7.73 3.99
C ASP A 174 13.90 -6.47 4.86
N MET A 175 12.79 -5.72 4.69
CA MET A 175 12.54 -4.55 5.52
C MET A 175 12.36 -4.93 7.00
N VAL A 176 11.65 -6.03 7.31
CA VAL A 176 11.53 -6.55 8.68
C VAL A 176 12.89 -6.96 9.24
N ALA A 177 13.73 -7.66 8.46
CA ALA A 177 15.07 -8.02 8.88
C ALA A 177 15.94 -6.78 9.17
N ALA A 178 15.81 -5.73 8.35
CA ALA A 178 16.47 -4.45 8.62
C ALA A 178 15.97 -3.79 9.92
N LEU A 179 14.66 -3.73 10.14
CA LEU A 179 14.10 -3.18 11.39
C LEU A 179 14.57 -3.91 12.65
N ILE A 180 14.70 -5.24 12.58
CA ILE A 180 15.24 -6.04 13.68
C ILE A 180 16.71 -5.70 13.91
N ARG A 181 17.51 -5.62 12.84
CA ARG A 181 18.94 -5.23 12.92
C ARG A 181 19.11 -3.83 13.52
N GLU A 182 18.24 -2.89 13.15
CA GLU A 182 18.24 -1.52 13.69
C GLU A 182 17.60 -1.42 15.09
N SER A 183 17.23 -2.56 15.70
CA SER A 183 16.63 -2.63 17.03
C SER A 183 15.33 -1.83 17.19
N VAL A 184 14.59 -1.62 16.09
CA VAL A 184 13.26 -1.00 16.11
C VAL A 184 12.22 -1.96 16.67
N VAL A 185 12.30 -3.23 16.25
CA VAL A 185 11.44 -4.33 16.72
C VAL A 185 12.27 -5.58 16.95
N ALA A 186 11.80 -6.48 17.81
CA ALA A 186 12.46 -7.76 18.07
C ALA A 186 12.04 -8.87 17.08
N LYS A 187 10.92 -8.71 16.40
CA LYS A 187 10.32 -9.66 15.44
C LYS A 187 9.46 -8.91 14.42
N ALA A 188 8.87 -9.61 13.47
CA ALA A 188 7.93 -9.01 12.53
C ALA A 188 6.81 -8.25 13.26
N PRO A 189 6.54 -6.98 12.92
CA PRO A 189 5.52 -6.17 13.56
C PRO A 189 4.14 -6.81 13.43
N SER A 190 3.43 -6.96 14.55
CA SER A 190 2.10 -7.56 14.58
C SER A 190 1.12 -6.86 15.54
N SER A 191 1.64 -6.14 16.51
CA SER A 191 0.86 -5.40 17.50
C SER A 191 0.83 -3.90 17.19
N LYS A 192 -0.15 -3.18 17.77
CA LYS A 192 -0.20 -1.71 17.70
C LYS A 192 1.10 -1.08 18.24
N ARG A 193 1.68 -1.64 19.30
CA ARG A 193 2.94 -1.19 19.87
C ARG A 193 4.11 -1.34 18.90
N ASP A 194 4.19 -2.49 18.19
CA ASP A 194 5.25 -2.71 17.20
C ASP A 194 5.14 -1.71 16.04
N PHE A 195 3.91 -1.49 15.54
CA PHE A 195 3.69 -0.53 14.46
C PHE A 195 3.93 0.92 14.91
N ALA A 196 3.63 1.29 16.16
CA ALA A 196 4.00 2.59 16.71
C ALA A 196 5.52 2.76 16.74
N ALA A 197 6.28 1.75 17.17
CA ALA A 197 7.74 1.81 17.17
C ALA A 197 8.31 1.95 15.74
N VAL A 198 7.72 1.27 14.75
CA VAL A 198 8.09 1.45 13.34
C VAL A 198 7.80 2.87 12.87
N GLN A 199 6.60 3.40 13.17
CA GLN A 199 6.21 4.78 12.82
C GLN A 199 7.19 5.80 13.40
N ASP A 200 7.52 5.68 14.69
CA ASP A 200 8.45 6.59 15.38
C ASP A 200 9.84 6.56 14.74
N ALA A 201 10.35 5.37 14.39
CA ALA A 201 11.62 5.23 13.71
C ALA A 201 11.60 5.89 12.32
N PHE A 202 10.53 5.70 11.54
CA PHE A 202 10.38 6.32 10.23
C PHE A 202 10.24 7.85 10.33
N ASN A 203 9.51 8.36 11.30
CA ASN A 203 9.42 9.79 11.56
C ASN A 203 10.80 10.38 11.88
N GLY A 204 11.58 9.72 12.74
CA GLY A 204 12.93 10.12 13.09
C GLY A 204 13.87 10.11 11.88
N TRP A 205 13.88 9.06 11.08
CA TRP A 205 14.72 8.97 9.88
C TRP A 205 14.32 9.96 8.80
N SER A 206 13.01 10.21 8.63
CA SER A 206 12.53 11.23 7.69
C SER A 206 12.97 12.63 8.10
N ALA A 207 12.85 12.97 9.39
CA ALA A 207 13.31 14.25 9.93
C ALA A 207 14.84 14.43 9.79
N GLN A 208 15.64 13.36 9.92
CA GLN A 208 17.08 13.40 9.76
C GLN A 208 17.53 13.60 8.31
N SER A 209 16.83 12.98 7.35
CA SER A 209 17.31 12.85 5.97
C SER A 209 16.53 13.67 4.96
N GLY A 210 15.36 14.18 5.32
CA GLY A 210 14.42 14.81 4.37
C GLY A 210 13.81 13.83 3.37
N ARG A 211 14.06 12.51 3.49
CA ARG A 211 13.52 11.49 2.60
C ARG A 211 12.15 11.04 3.05
N ASP A 212 11.30 10.69 2.08
CA ASP A 212 9.99 10.13 2.34
C ASP A 212 10.04 8.65 2.80
N PHE A 213 8.93 8.15 3.32
CA PHE A 213 8.84 6.79 3.84
C PHE A 213 9.06 5.71 2.78
N THR A 214 8.76 5.97 1.52
CA THR A 214 9.01 5.04 0.42
C THR A 214 10.51 4.86 0.19
N ALA A 215 11.25 5.97 0.10
CA ALA A 215 12.70 5.96 -0.05
C ALA A 215 13.38 5.30 1.17
N ILE A 216 12.98 5.66 2.39
CA ILE A 216 13.50 5.06 3.63
C ILE A 216 13.23 3.55 3.67
N SER A 217 12.01 3.12 3.40
CA SER A 217 11.62 1.70 3.39
C SER A 217 12.42 0.89 2.37
N ARG A 218 12.63 1.45 1.16
CA ARG A 218 13.45 0.80 0.13
C ARG A 218 14.93 0.76 0.52
N THR A 219 15.45 1.85 1.07
CA THR A 219 16.84 1.89 1.57
C THR A 219 17.06 0.80 2.60
N LEU A 220 16.21 0.69 3.62
CA LEU A 220 16.29 -0.36 4.64
C LEU A 220 16.30 -1.77 4.02
N ALA A 221 15.37 -2.06 3.11
CA ALA A 221 15.29 -3.37 2.46
C ALA A 221 16.58 -3.68 1.66
N LEU A 222 17.17 -2.68 0.99
CA LEU A 222 18.38 -2.81 0.19
C LEU A 222 19.66 -3.01 1.04
N THR A 223 19.60 -2.76 2.35
CA THR A 223 20.72 -3.09 3.26
C THR A 223 20.80 -4.58 3.60
N VAL A 224 19.75 -5.37 3.36
CA VAL A 224 19.64 -6.78 3.76
C VAL A 224 19.52 -7.70 2.55
N GLY A 225 18.68 -7.35 1.57
CA GLY A 225 18.44 -8.15 0.36
C GLY A 225 19.70 -8.38 -0.50
N ALA A 226 19.70 -9.44 -1.30
CA ALA A 226 20.79 -9.78 -2.21
C ALA A 226 20.99 -8.71 -3.31
#